data_00587aca4d054f7aabadf4d79cf858ea
#
_entry.id   00587aca4d054f7aabadf4d79cf858ea
#
_cell.length_a   1.000
_cell.length_b   1.000
_cell.length_c   1.000
_cell.angle_alpha   90.00
_cell.angle_beta   90.00
_cell.angle_gamma   90.00
#
_symmetry.space_group_name_H-M   'P 1'
#
loop_
_entity.id
_entity.type
_entity.pdbx_description
1 polymer ?
#
loop_
_entity_poly.entity_id
_entity_poly.type
_entity_poly.pdbx_seq_one_letter_code
_entity_poly.pdbx_strand_id
1 'polypeptide(L)'
;MRKTRFFRIALFHSLLFYGTSFCAAEDIKKIHPTGYVSDLAGVIAPDARARLEALCAEVEQKTGAQMAIVTVTSLESETVDNYAVDLFKQLGVGGKKDNRGVLLLVAPNERKYRIEVGYGLEPVINDARAGDAGRAMVPYLRQGNYGKAAEAGAWQVAGYIAADSGVTLSGQPPMRLTRVSRDDGGIGGFRLVFALIVFVVVIGSLISRGGGRGGGSGCLWFLLGMLMNSGGGRSSGSWSGGGFGGGGGGGGFGGFGGGSSGGGGASGSW
;
A
#
# COMPACT_ATOMS: atom_id res chain seq x y z
N MET A 1 70.62 2.57 1.61
CA MET A 1 69.43 3.43 1.74
C MET A 1 68.41 3.30 0.61
N ARG A 2 68.49 2.30 -0.28
CA ARG A 2 67.58 2.17 -1.46
C ARG A 2 66.51 1.07 -1.28
N LYS A 3 66.65 0.17 -0.32
CA LYS A 3 65.73 -0.97 -0.09
C LYS A 3 64.48 -0.61 0.73
N THR A 4 64.49 0.46 1.51
CA THR A 4 63.34 0.88 2.38
C THR A 4 62.28 1.65 1.65
N ARG A 5 62.52 2.21 0.45
CA ARG A 5 61.54 2.93 -0.34
C ARG A 5 60.59 1.99 -1.10
N PHE A 6 61.04 0.84 -1.55
CA PHE A 6 60.20 -0.16 -2.23
C PHE A 6 59.18 -0.84 -1.31
N PHE A 7 59.58 -1.04 -0.05
CA PHE A 7 58.67 -1.67 0.94
C PHE A 7 57.52 -0.76 1.36
N ARG A 8 57.71 0.57 1.38
CA ARG A 8 56.68 1.54 1.69
C ARG A 8 55.66 1.74 0.55
N ILE A 9 56.08 1.61 -0.70
CA ILE A 9 55.19 1.71 -1.86
C ILE A 9 54.34 0.45 -2.00
N ALA A 10 54.85 -0.73 -1.72
CA ALA A 10 54.10 -1.98 -1.73
C ALA A 10 53.02 -2.03 -0.63
N LEU A 11 53.31 -1.46 0.56
CA LEU A 11 52.36 -1.40 1.67
C LEU A 11 51.17 -0.41 1.37
N PHE A 12 51.45 0.66 0.64
CA PHE A 12 50.43 1.65 0.28
C PHE A 12 49.51 1.15 -0.84
N HIS A 13 49.95 0.30 -1.74
CA HIS A 13 49.13 -0.33 -2.78
C HIS A 13 48.27 -1.46 -2.24
N SER A 14 48.70 -2.13 -1.17
CA SER A 14 47.89 -3.16 -0.50
C SER A 14 46.69 -2.59 0.27
N LEU A 15 46.77 -1.32 0.72
CA LEU A 15 45.69 -0.68 1.49
C LEU A 15 44.57 -0.09 0.62
N LEU A 16 44.81 0.06 -0.69
CA LEU A 16 43.86 0.61 -1.65
C LEU A 16 42.91 -0.43 -2.27
N PHE A 17 43.13 -1.73 -1.96
CA PHE A 17 42.36 -2.83 -2.53
C PHE A 17 41.26 -3.37 -1.60
N TYR A 18 41.12 -2.81 -0.39
CA TYR A 18 40.06 -3.15 0.55
C TYR A 18 39.00 -2.06 0.52
N GLY A 19 37.99 -2.16 -0.36
CA GLY A 19 36.88 -1.23 -0.23
C GLY A 19 35.92 -1.05 -1.38
N THR A 20 35.82 -1.99 -2.29
CA THR A 20 34.63 -2.04 -3.16
C THR A 20 33.83 -3.28 -2.80
N SER A 21 33.06 -3.18 -1.71
CA SER A 21 31.88 -4.03 -1.60
C SER A 21 31.00 -3.66 -2.77
N PHE A 22 31.12 -4.41 -3.86
CA PHE A 22 30.17 -4.39 -4.95
C PHE A 22 28.85 -4.85 -4.32
N CYS A 23 27.96 -3.92 -4.04
CA CYS A 23 26.58 -4.23 -3.73
C CYS A 23 26.03 -4.82 -5.03
N ALA A 24 26.11 -6.14 -5.16
CA ALA A 24 25.54 -6.83 -6.29
C ALA A 24 24.02 -6.61 -6.20
N ALA A 25 23.48 -5.92 -7.16
CA ALA A 25 22.05 -5.81 -7.38
C ALA A 25 21.47 -7.22 -7.48
N GLU A 26 20.33 -7.44 -6.88
CA GLU A 26 19.71 -8.76 -6.79
C GLU A 26 18.73 -8.93 -7.94
N ASP A 27 19.15 -9.70 -8.95
CA ASP A 27 18.33 -10.02 -10.13
C ASP A 27 17.00 -10.68 -9.69
N ILE A 28 15.88 -10.02 -9.96
CA ILE A 28 14.52 -10.49 -9.59
C ILE A 28 14.32 -11.96 -9.97
N LYS A 29 14.86 -12.41 -11.11
CA LYS A 29 14.73 -13.79 -11.59
C LYS A 29 15.41 -14.83 -10.70
N LYS A 30 16.31 -14.42 -9.84
CA LYS A 30 17.03 -15.28 -8.89
C LYS A 30 16.39 -15.28 -7.50
N ILE A 31 15.41 -14.40 -7.28
CA ILE A 31 14.70 -14.34 -6.00
C ILE A 31 13.72 -15.52 -5.93
N HIS A 32 13.99 -16.43 -5.01
CA HIS A 32 13.09 -17.53 -4.67
C HIS A 32 12.53 -17.31 -3.27
N PRO A 33 11.25 -17.57 -3.05
CA PRO A 33 10.66 -17.39 -1.72
C PRO A 33 11.29 -18.38 -0.74
N THR A 34 11.81 -17.87 0.38
CA THR A 34 12.33 -18.68 1.49
C THR A 34 11.27 -18.99 2.55
N GLY A 35 10.10 -18.39 2.42
CA GLY A 35 8.96 -18.41 3.32
C GLY A 35 8.00 -17.30 2.91
N TYR A 36 7.10 -16.94 3.80
CA TYR A 36 6.27 -15.74 3.62
C TYR A 36 7.13 -14.46 3.75
N VAL A 37 8.24 -14.55 4.50
CA VAL A 37 9.16 -13.43 4.73
C VAL A 37 10.51 -13.74 4.09
N SER A 38 10.85 -13.03 3.03
CA SER A 38 12.13 -13.10 2.32
C SER A 38 12.95 -11.84 2.61
N ASP A 39 13.79 -11.90 3.63
CA ASP A 39 14.62 -10.78 4.08
C ASP A 39 15.99 -10.82 3.37
N LEU A 40 16.03 -10.30 2.12
CA LEU A 40 17.25 -10.29 1.31
C LEU A 40 18.21 -9.13 1.71
N ALA A 41 17.65 -8.07 2.29
CA ALA A 41 18.45 -6.97 2.82
C ALA A 41 19.05 -7.26 4.21
N GLY A 42 18.60 -8.33 4.90
CA GLY A 42 19.10 -8.71 6.22
C GLY A 42 18.75 -7.69 7.32
N VAL A 43 17.60 -7.01 7.20
CA VAL A 43 17.22 -5.89 8.10
C VAL A 43 16.09 -6.25 9.07
N ILE A 44 15.52 -7.46 8.98
CA ILE A 44 14.45 -7.92 9.87
C ILE A 44 15.05 -8.82 10.95
N ALA A 45 14.86 -8.44 12.21
CA ALA A 45 15.31 -9.25 13.34
C ALA A 45 14.59 -10.62 13.36
N PRO A 46 15.26 -11.70 13.81
CA PRO A 46 14.72 -13.06 13.75
C PRO A 46 13.37 -13.24 14.47
N ASP A 47 13.19 -12.54 15.59
CA ASP A 47 11.94 -12.56 16.36
C ASP A 47 10.78 -11.87 15.62
N ALA A 48 11.05 -10.76 14.95
CA ALA A 48 10.06 -10.08 14.09
C ALA A 48 9.71 -10.95 12.87
N ARG A 49 10.73 -11.59 12.26
CA ARG A 49 10.51 -12.52 11.16
C ARG A 49 9.58 -13.66 11.56
N ALA A 50 9.84 -14.29 12.73
CA ALA A 50 9.01 -15.40 13.22
C ALA A 50 7.55 -14.96 13.44
N ARG A 51 7.32 -13.76 13.99
CA ARG A 51 5.95 -13.23 14.15
C ARG A 51 5.26 -12.94 12.82
N LEU A 52 5.98 -12.40 11.86
CA LEU A 52 5.46 -12.14 10.52
C LEU A 52 5.11 -13.43 9.77
N GLU A 53 5.98 -14.45 9.84
CA GLU A 53 5.71 -15.79 9.28
C GLU A 53 4.44 -16.39 9.89
N ALA A 54 4.29 -16.34 11.21
CA ALA A 54 3.10 -16.85 11.91
C ALA A 54 1.84 -16.09 11.48
N LEU A 55 1.90 -14.76 11.34
CA LEU A 55 0.77 -13.95 10.89
C LEU A 55 0.36 -14.32 9.45
N CYS A 56 1.33 -14.40 8.54
CA CYS A 56 1.05 -14.74 7.14
C CYS A 56 0.47 -16.14 6.99
N ALA A 57 1.00 -17.12 7.75
CA ALA A 57 0.48 -18.48 7.79
C ALA A 57 -0.97 -18.53 8.32
N GLU A 58 -1.27 -17.77 9.39
CA GLU A 58 -2.62 -17.69 9.94
C GLU A 58 -3.60 -17.06 8.96
N VAL A 59 -3.21 -16.00 8.26
CA VAL A 59 -4.02 -15.34 7.22
C VAL A 59 -4.34 -16.34 6.12
N GLU A 60 -3.33 -17.02 5.58
CA GLU A 60 -3.55 -18.01 4.51
C GLU A 60 -4.44 -19.16 4.98
N GLN A 61 -4.19 -19.72 6.15
CA GLN A 61 -4.97 -20.82 6.70
C GLN A 61 -6.45 -20.44 6.89
N LYS A 62 -6.74 -19.22 7.38
CA LYS A 62 -8.11 -18.81 7.72
C LYS A 62 -8.88 -18.20 6.54
N THR A 63 -8.18 -17.64 5.55
CA THR A 63 -8.83 -16.83 4.50
C THR A 63 -8.48 -17.26 3.07
N GLY A 64 -7.49 -18.12 2.91
CA GLY A 64 -6.92 -18.50 1.61
C GLY A 64 -6.11 -17.38 0.93
N ALA A 65 -6.01 -16.20 1.53
CA ALA A 65 -5.22 -15.10 0.99
C ALA A 65 -3.75 -15.25 1.37
N GLN A 66 -2.85 -15.00 0.43
CA GLN A 66 -1.41 -15.12 0.63
C GLN A 66 -0.77 -13.74 0.81
N MET A 67 0.09 -13.60 1.80
CA MET A 67 0.86 -12.40 2.05
C MET A 67 2.35 -12.71 1.92
N ALA A 68 3.08 -11.95 1.09
CA ALA A 68 4.53 -12.01 0.98
C ALA A 68 5.13 -10.72 1.55
N ILE A 69 6.19 -10.83 2.32
CA ILE A 69 6.96 -9.71 2.85
C ILE A 69 8.38 -9.86 2.35
N VAL A 70 8.84 -8.89 1.57
CA VAL A 70 10.16 -8.94 0.96
C VAL A 70 10.93 -7.67 1.26
N THR A 71 12.18 -7.82 1.69
CA THR A 71 13.13 -6.72 1.73
C THR A 71 14.21 -6.96 0.68
N VAL A 72 14.58 -5.92 -0.06
CA VAL A 72 15.62 -6.00 -1.09
C VAL A 72 16.71 -4.98 -0.85
N THR A 73 17.94 -5.32 -1.21
CA THR A 73 19.07 -4.41 -1.03
C THR A 73 19.04 -3.26 -2.03
N SER A 74 18.57 -3.51 -3.26
CA SER A 74 18.49 -2.49 -4.33
C SER A 74 17.37 -2.81 -5.30
N LEU A 75 16.83 -1.75 -5.92
CA LEU A 75 15.80 -1.80 -6.98
C LEU A 75 16.40 -1.80 -8.40
N GLU A 76 17.72 -1.97 -8.57
CA GLU A 76 18.41 -2.04 -9.89
C GLU A 76 18.09 -0.89 -10.84
N SER A 77 17.88 0.31 -10.34
CA SER A 77 17.45 1.50 -11.11
C SER A 77 16.00 1.45 -11.61
N GLU A 78 15.24 0.45 -11.24
CA GLU A 78 13.80 0.41 -11.52
C GLU A 78 12.99 1.26 -10.55
N THR A 79 11.76 1.56 -10.95
CA THR A 79 10.79 2.14 -10.00
C THR A 79 10.32 1.07 -9.03
N VAL A 80 10.06 1.44 -7.77
CA VAL A 80 9.55 0.49 -6.78
C VAL A 80 8.24 -0.17 -7.23
N ASP A 81 7.46 0.53 -8.05
CA ASP A 81 6.19 0.04 -8.58
C ASP A 81 6.42 -1.10 -9.59
N ASN A 82 7.28 -0.89 -10.60
CA ASN A 82 7.58 -1.91 -11.61
C ASN A 82 8.26 -3.12 -10.97
N TYR A 83 9.26 -2.86 -10.12
CA TYR A 83 9.95 -3.91 -9.39
C TYR A 83 8.99 -4.78 -8.57
N ALA A 84 8.04 -4.17 -7.87
CA ALA A 84 7.07 -4.91 -7.07
C ALA A 84 6.11 -5.76 -7.93
N VAL A 85 5.64 -5.24 -9.07
CA VAL A 85 4.79 -5.99 -10.00
C VAL A 85 5.53 -7.20 -10.56
N ASP A 86 6.79 -7.03 -10.96
CA ASP A 86 7.59 -8.13 -11.53
C ASP A 86 7.97 -9.14 -10.45
N LEU A 87 8.32 -8.68 -9.26
CA LEU A 87 8.58 -9.55 -8.12
C LEU A 87 7.32 -10.32 -7.69
N PHE A 88 6.15 -9.68 -7.67
CA PHE A 88 4.88 -10.33 -7.36
C PHE A 88 4.60 -11.50 -8.31
N LYS A 89 4.80 -11.28 -9.61
CA LYS A 89 4.66 -12.30 -10.66
C LYS A 89 5.70 -13.40 -10.51
N GLN A 90 6.97 -13.04 -10.26
CA GLN A 90 8.06 -13.99 -10.09
C GLN A 90 7.84 -14.92 -8.89
N LEU A 91 7.41 -14.37 -7.78
CA LEU A 91 7.08 -15.15 -6.57
C LEU A 91 5.76 -15.91 -6.73
N GLY A 92 4.85 -15.43 -7.58
CA GLY A 92 3.53 -16.01 -7.78
C GLY A 92 2.60 -15.85 -6.57
N VAL A 93 2.65 -14.70 -5.89
CA VAL A 93 1.89 -14.44 -4.67
C VAL A 93 0.39 -14.49 -4.94
N GLY A 94 -0.35 -15.29 -4.16
CA GLY A 94 -1.78 -15.56 -4.37
C GLY A 94 -2.05 -16.78 -5.25
N GLY A 95 -3.25 -17.32 -5.16
CA GLY A 95 -3.67 -18.48 -5.96
C GLY A 95 -3.94 -18.12 -7.41
N LYS A 96 -3.62 -19.03 -8.36
CA LYS A 96 -3.92 -18.83 -9.79
C LYS A 96 -5.41 -18.62 -10.10
N LYS A 97 -6.29 -19.13 -9.24
CA LYS A 97 -7.74 -19.09 -9.46
C LYS A 97 -8.37 -17.81 -9.01
N ASP A 98 -7.90 -17.27 -7.89
CA ASP A 98 -8.54 -16.18 -7.17
C ASP A 98 -7.67 -14.93 -7.05
N ASN A 99 -6.35 -15.04 -7.33
CA ASN A 99 -5.38 -13.94 -7.25
C ASN A 99 -5.42 -13.19 -5.90
N ARG A 100 -5.73 -13.90 -4.79
CA ARG A 100 -5.81 -13.31 -3.44
C ARG A 100 -4.42 -13.22 -2.82
N GLY A 101 -3.60 -12.33 -3.35
CA GLY A 101 -2.23 -12.12 -2.91
C GLY A 101 -1.95 -10.67 -2.54
N VAL A 102 -1.03 -10.44 -1.59
CA VAL A 102 -0.46 -9.13 -1.27
C VAL A 102 1.04 -9.27 -1.09
N LEU A 103 1.81 -8.38 -1.72
CA LEU A 103 3.25 -8.25 -1.53
C LEU A 103 3.54 -6.94 -0.79
N LEU A 104 4.27 -7.02 0.31
CA LEU A 104 4.81 -5.90 1.03
C LEU A 104 6.31 -5.85 0.74
N LEU A 105 6.73 -4.91 -0.08
CA LEU A 105 8.12 -4.70 -0.48
C LEU A 105 8.73 -3.51 0.26
N VAL A 106 9.95 -3.68 0.77
CA VAL A 106 10.75 -2.61 1.38
C VAL A 106 12.15 -2.61 0.76
N ALA A 107 12.58 -1.47 0.27
CA ALA A 107 13.92 -1.21 -0.27
C ALA A 107 14.64 -0.18 0.62
N PRO A 108 15.43 -0.62 1.61
CA PRO A 108 16.06 0.27 2.59
C PRO A 108 17.00 1.31 1.99
N ASN A 109 17.79 0.94 1.00
CA ASN A 109 18.79 1.84 0.40
C ASN A 109 18.13 3.00 -0.35
N GLU A 110 17.07 2.74 -1.09
CA GLU A 110 16.30 3.76 -1.82
C GLU A 110 15.28 4.46 -0.93
N ARG A 111 15.08 3.98 0.30
CA ARG A 111 14.04 4.45 1.22
C ARG A 111 12.65 4.43 0.59
N LYS A 112 12.33 3.33 -0.08
CA LYS A 112 11.05 3.12 -0.76
C LYS A 112 10.36 1.88 -0.26
N TYR A 113 9.03 1.93 -0.24
CA TYR A 113 8.19 0.77 -0.01
C TYR A 113 7.08 0.70 -1.04
N ARG A 114 6.55 -0.49 -1.24
CA ARG A 114 5.37 -0.75 -2.05
C ARG A 114 4.53 -1.83 -1.39
N ILE A 115 3.22 -1.64 -1.40
CA ILE A 115 2.24 -2.67 -1.13
C ILE A 115 1.54 -2.96 -2.43
N GLU A 116 1.83 -4.10 -3.03
CA GLU A 116 1.26 -4.56 -4.29
C GLU A 116 0.12 -5.52 -3.98
N VAL A 117 -1.04 -5.33 -4.64
CA VAL A 117 -2.27 -6.07 -4.36
C VAL A 117 -2.66 -6.87 -5.59
N GLY A 118 -2.91 -8.16 -5.40
CA GLY A 118 -3.43 -9.03 -6.45
C GLY A 118 -4.90 -8.75 -6.76
N TYR A 119 -5.31 -9.01 -7.99
CA TYR A 119 -6.65 -8.71 -8.50
C TYR A 119 -7.80 -9.16 -7.59
N GLY A 120 -7.65 -10.34 -6.94
CA GLY A 120 -8.69 -10.89 -6.08
C GLY A 120 -8.88 -10.16 -4.75
N LEU A 121 -7.91 -9.31 -4.37
CA LEU A 121 -7.98 -8.50 -3.15
C LEU A 121 -8.17 -7.01 -3.40
N GLU A 122 -8.15 -6.51 -4.65
CA GLU A 122 -8.40 -5.10 -4.95
C GLU A 122 -9.75 -4.57 -4.41
N PRO A 123 -10.85 -5.34 -4.43
CA PRO A 123 -12.10 -4.88 -3.83
C PRO A 123 -12.02 -4.69 -2.32
N VAL A 124 -11.12 -5.44 -1.66
CA VAL A 124 -10.91 -5.44 -0.20
C VAL A 124 -9.83 -4.45 0.19
N ILE A 125 -8.72 -4.44 -0.54
CA ILE A 125 -7.55 -3.60 -0.30
C ILE A 125 -7.34 -2.73 -1.54
N ASN A 126 -8.11 -1.65 -1.63
CA ASN A 126 -7.91 -0.63 -2.66
C ASN A 126 -6.68 0.24 -2.33
N ASP A 127 -6.29 1.11 -3.26
CA ASP A 127 -5.09 1.98 -3.12
C ASP A 127 -5.13 2.82 -1.82
N ALA A 128 -6.30 3.27 -1.38
CA ALA A 128 -6.43 4.04 -0.15
C ALA A 128 -6.06 3.20 1.09
N ARG A 129 -6.54 1.96 1.17
CA ARG A 129 -6.26 1.01 2.26
C ARG A 129 -4.81 0.53 2.21
N ALA A 130 -4.27 0.27 1.02
CA ALA A 130 -2.85 -0.01 0.86
C ALA A 130 -1.99 1.18 1.32
N GLY A 131 -2.41 2.41 0.98
CA GLY A 131 -1.78 3.63 1.47
C GLY A 131 -1.86 3.80 2.99
N ASP A 132 -2.96 3.39 3.63
CA ASP A 132 -3.07 3.39 5.10
C ASP A 132 -2.05 2.43 5.72
N ALA A 133 -1.91 1.23 5.18
CA ALA A 133 -0.93 0.26 5.64
C ALA A 133 0.51 0.78 5.45
N GLY A 134 0.80 1.39 4.30
CA GLY A 134 2.09 2.03 4.05
C GLY A 134 2.39 3.18 5.03
N ARG A 135 1.41 4.03 5.31
CA ARG A 135 1.54 5.11 6.31
C ARG A 135 1.81 4.59 7.72
N ALA A 136 1.24 3.45 8.10
CA ALA A 136 1.51 2.80 9.38
C ALA A 136 2.97 2.34 9.52
N MET A 137 3.64 2.02 8.41
CA MET A 137 5.05 1.61 8.38
C MET A 137 6.01 2.79 8.59
N VAL A 138 5.70 3.96 8.01
CA VAL A 138 6.62 5.11 7.88
C VAL A 138 7.29 5.54 9.19
N PRO A 139 6.60 5.65 10.36
CA PRO A 139 7.25 6.03 11.61
C PRO A 139 8.39 5.11 12.02
N TYR A 140 8.25 3.81 11.78
CA TYR A 140 9.25 2.79 12.11
C TYR A 140 10.36 2.73 11.05
N LEU A 141 10.02 2.91 9.75
CA LEU A 141 10.98 3.00 8.66
C LEU A 141 11.96 4.15 8.86
N ARG A 142 11.47 5.32 9.29
CA ARG A 142 12.31 6.49 9.62
C ARG A 142 13.29 6.23 10.78
N GLN A 143 12.96 5.31 11.67
CA GLN A 143 13.80 4.89 12.78
C GLN A 143 14.74 3.74 12.41
N GLY A 144 14.71 3.23 11.18
CA GLY A 144 15.44 2.05 10.76
C GLY A 144 14.92 0.74 11.39
N ASN A 145 13.73 0.75 11.97
CA ASN A 145 13.12 -0.44 12.58
C ASN A 145 12.24 -1.18 11.58
N TYR A 146 12.90 -1.85 10.63
CA TYR A 146 12.23 -2.50 9.51
C TYR A 146 11.31 -3.65 9.94
N GLY A 147 11.66 -4.40 10.99
CA GLY A 147 10.82 -5.46 11.54
C GLY A 147 9.48 -4.93 12.04
N LYS A 148 9.49 -3.88 12.87
CA LYS A 148 8.25 -3.23 13.34
C LYS A 148 7.49 -2.54 12.22
N ALA A 149 8.18 -1.99 11.24
CA ALA A 149 7.55 -1.42 10.07
C ALA A 149 6.75 -2.48 9.30
N ALA A 150 7.39 -3.60 8.99
CA ALA A 150 6.74 -4.72 8.31
C ALA A 150 5.57 -5.28 9.12
N GLU A 151 5.72 -5.44 10.45
CA GLU A 151 4.62 -5.84 11.32
C GLU A 151 3.43 -4.88 11.26
N ALA A 152 3.68 -3.56 11.32
CA ALA A 152 2.62 -2.56 11.29
C ALA A 152 1.84 -2.61 9.96
N GLY A 153 2.54 -2.69 8.83
CA GLY A 153 1.93 -2.83 7.50
C GLY A 153 1.17 -4.15 7.34
N ALA A 154 1.81 -5.26 7.73
CA ALA A 154 1.24 -6.60 7.61
C ALA A 154 -0.03 -6.77 8.47
N TRP A 155 -0.06 -6.29 9.71
CA TRP A 155 -1.24 -6.31 10.56
C TRP A 155 -2.40 -5.48 9.99
N GLN A 156 -2.09 -4.33 9.38
CA GLN A 156 -3.11 -3.49 8.76
C GLN A 156 -3.75 -4.21 7.56
N VAL A 157 -2.94 -4.80 6.69
CA VAL A 157 -3.38 -5.61 5.53
C VAL A 157 -4.16 -6.84 5.99
N ALA A 158 -3.59 -7.60 6.93
CA ALA A 158 -4.23 -8.79 7.50
C ALA A 158 -5.59 -8.49 8.13
N GLY A 159 -5.71 -7.33 8.79
CA GLY A 159 -6.97 -6.87 9.36
C GLY A 159 -8.06 -6.62 8.32
N TYR A 160 -7.72 -6.05 7.16
CA TYR A 160 -8.68 -5.88 6.06
C TYR A 160 -9.13 -7.22 5.47
N ILE A 161 -8.19 -8.15 5.27
CA ILE A 161 -8.47 -9.50 4.75
C ILE A 161 -9.35 -10.27 5.74
N ALA A 162 -9.02 -10.22 7.03
CA ALA A 162 -9.78 -10.90 8.08
C ALA A 162 -11.21 -10.37 8.19
N ALA A 163 -11.38 -9.04 8.12
CA ALA A 163 -12.70 -8.40 8.16
C ALA A 163 -13.57 -8.78 6.96
N ASP A 164 -12.98 -8.87 5.75
CA ASP A 164 -13.66 -9.31 4.54
C ASP A 164 -14.12 -10.78 4.65
N SER A 165 -13.26 -11.62 5.19
CA SER A 165 -13.53 -13.06 5.35
C SER A 165 -14.36 -13.40 6.61
N GLY A 166 -14.66 -12.42 7.46
CA GLY A 166 -15.42 -12.62 8.70
C GLY A 166 -14.68 -13.43 9.75
N VAL A 167 -13.34 -13.45 9.73
CA VAL A 167 -12.50 -14.20 10.68
C VAL A 167 -11.76 -13.28 11.64
N THR A 168 -11.34 -13.85 12.79
CA THR A 168 -10.49 -13.15 13.75
C THR A 168 -9.08 -13.75 13.73
N LEU A 169 -8.06 -12.89 13.78
CA LEU A 169 -6.66 -13.29 13.84
C LEU A 169 -6.16 -13.28 15.29
N SER A 170 -5.29 -14.24 15.61
CA SER A 170 -4.70 -14.37 16.93
C SER A 170 -3.69 -13.25 17.16
N GLY A 171 -3.78 -12.57 18.32
CA GLY A 171 -2.85 -11.49 18.65
C GLY A 171 -3.06 -10.19 17.87
N GLN A 172 -4.17 -10.05 17.18
CA GLN A 172 -4.51 -8.80 16.48
C GLN A 172 -4.50 -7.65 17.50
N PRO A 173 -3.61 -6.67 17.35
CA PRO A 173 -3.68 -5.47 18.18
C PRO A 173 -5.04 -4.82 17.94
N PRO A 174 -5.66 -4.19 18.97
CA PRO A 174 -6.94 -3.52 18.81
C PRO A 174 -6.79 -2.54 17.64
N MET A 175 -7.48 -2.83 16.55
CA MET A 175 -7.44 -2.02 15.35
C MET A 175 -7.98 -0.64 15.76
N ARG A 176 -7.08 0.30 15.98
CA ARG A 176 -7.48 1.70 16.01
C ARG A 176 -7.91 2.00 14.58
N LEU A 177 -9.20 1.82 14.31
CA LEU A 177 -9.82 2.48 13.19
C LEU A 177 -9.54 3.95 13.45
N THR A 178 -8.45 4.45 12.91
CA THR A 178 -8.28 5.89 12.76
C THR A 178 -9.44 6.24 11.82
N ARG A 179 -10.60 6.58 12.41
CA ARG A 179 -11.53 7.40 11.68
C ARG A 179 -10.67 8.52 11.18
N VAL A 180 -10.36 8.50 9.89
CA VAL A 180 -10.03 9.72 9.20
C VAL A 180 -11.25 10.56 9.47
N SER A 181 -11.20 11.37 10.53
CA SER A 181 -12.04 12.53 10.65
C SER A 181 -11.79 13.20 9.31
N ARG A 182 -12.72 13.04 8.37
CA ARG A 182 -12.83 14.03 7.34
C ARG A 182 -12.90 15.30 8.14
N ASP A 183 -11.76 15.93 8.20
CA ASP A 183 -11.70 17.30 8.62
C ASP A 183 -12.49 18.02 7.52
N ASP A 184 -13.79 18.15 7.77
CA ASP A 184 -14.67 19.03 6.98
C ASP A 184 -14.25 20.49 7.19
N GLY A 185 -12.99 20.67 7.63
CA GLY A 185 -12.30 21.92 7.78
C GLY A 185 -12.18 22.62 6.44
N GLY A 186 -13.09 23.45 6.16
CA GLY A 186 -13.05 24.43 5.09
C GLY A 186 -14.20 24.44 4.12
N ILE A 187 -14.91 23.32 3.89
CA ILE A 187 -16.02 23.34 2.92
C ILE A 187 -17.27 24.04 3.50
N GLY A 188 -17.46 23.99 4.81
CA GLY A 188 -18.55 24.69 5.49
C GLY A 188 -18.43 26.21 5.39
N GLY A 189 -17.25 26.74 5.66
CA GLY A 189 -16.98 28.17 5.54
C GLY A 189 -17.04 28.67 4.10
N PHE A 190 -16.47 27.92 3.15
CA PHE A 190 -16.55 28.25 1.73
C PHE A 190 -17.98 28.20 1.19
N ARG A 191 -18.80 27.22 1.61
CA ARG A 191 -20.23 27.14 1.23
C ARG A 191 -21.02 28.31 1.79
N LEU A 192 -20.77 28.74 3.02
CA LEU A 192 -21.42 29.90 3.62
C LEU A 192 -21.02 31.20 2.90
N VAL A 193 -19.72 31.39 2.63
CA VAL A 193 -19.24 32.56 1.87
C VAL A 193 -19.79 32.56 0.45
N PHE A 194 -19.79 31.41 -0.22
CA PHE A 194 -20.36 31.28 -1.56
C PHE A 194 -21.87 31.54 -1.58
N ALA A 195 -22.62 30.99 -0.60
CA ALA A 195 -24.03 31.25 -0.44
C ALA A 195 -24.32 32.73 -0.17
N LEU A 196 -23.48 33.41 0.63
CA LEU A 196 -23.62 34.84 0.92
C LEU A 196 -23.32 35.69 -0.32
N ILE A 197 -22.30 35.33 -1.11
CA ILE A 197 -22.02 36.01 -2.40
C ILE A 197 -23.21 35.84 -3.37
N VAL A 198 -23.70 34.61 -3.52
CA VAL A 198 -24.88 34.34 -4.38
C VAL A 198 -26.11 35.12 -3.90
N PHE A 199 -26.35 35.18 -2.59
CA PHE A 199 -27.42 35.93 -1.98
C PHE A 199 -27.30 37.44 -2.27
N VAL A 200 -26.11 38.04 -2.11
CA VAL A 200 -25.85 39.45 -2.41
C VAL A 200 -26.05 39.76 -3.90
N VAL A 201 -25.60 38.86 -4.80
CA VAL A 201 -25.78 39.02 -6.25
C VAL A 201 -27.27 38.94 -6.63
N VAL A 202 -27.99 38.00 -6.03
CA VAL A 202 -29.46 37.86 -6.27
C VAL A 202 -30.21 39.07 -5.76
N ILE A 203 -29.98 39.53 -4.54
CA ILE A 203 -30.59 40.72 -3.96
C ILE A 203 -30.23 41.97 -4.76
N GLY A 204 -28.94 42.14 -5.13
CA GLY A 204 -28.46 43.24 -5.97
C GLY A 204 -29.16 43.26 -7.34
N SER A 205 -29.40 42.10 -7.94
CA SER A 205 -30.14 41.99 -9.22
C SER A 205 -31.62 42.27 -9.09
N LEU A 206 -32.25 41.99 -7.93
CA LEU A 206 -33.61 42.34 -7.64
C LEU A 206 -33.80 43.84 -7.40
N ILE A 207 -32.87 44.48 -6.69
CA ILE A 207 -32.90 45.92 -6.42
C ILE A 207 -32.62 46.75 -7.70
N SER A 208 -31.72 46.25 -8.55
CA SER A 208 -31.40 46.88 -9.85
C SER A 208 -32.54 46.83 -10.86
N ARG A 209 -33.63 46.08 -10.60
CA ARG A 209 -34.76 45.88 -11.49
C ARG A 209 -35.89 46.88 -11.32
N GLY A 210 -35.64 47.98 -10.65
CA GLY A 210 -36.54 49.12 -10.51
C GLY A 210 -36.61 50.05 -11.71
N GLY A 211 -36.31 49.61 -12.92
CA GLY A 211 -36.41 50.44 -14.10
C GLY A 211 -35.99 49.73 -15.38
N GLY A 212 -36.97 49.28 -16.20
CA GLY A 212 -36.66 48.94 -17.60
C GLY A 212 -37.12 47.56 -18.05
N ARG A 213 -38.07 47.55 -18.91
CA ARG A 213 -38.69 46.51 -19.72
C ARG A 213 -37.69 45.68 -20.51
N GLY A 214 -37.74 44.32 -20.40
CA GLY A 214 -37.21 43.42 -21.44
C GLY A 214 -36.53 42.17 -20.95
N GLY A 215 -37.21 41.03 -21.12
CA GLY A 215 -36.72 39.72 -21.49
C GLY A 215 -35.59 39.04 -20.70
N GLY A 216 -35.89 37.88 -20.07
CA GLY A 216 -34.85 36.98 -19.67
C GLY A 216 -35.18 35.99 -18.55
N SER A 217 -36.21 35.14 -18.75
CA SER A 217 -36.58 34.07 -17.78
C SER A 217 -35.77 32.77 -17.90
N GLY A 218 -34.63 32.77 -18.57
CA GLY A 218 -33.84 31.55 -18.79
C GLY A 218 -32.88 31.14 -17.65
N CYS A 219 -32.38 32.12 -16.90
CA CYS A 219 -31.38 31.84 -15.87
C CYS A 219 -31.89 31.15 -14.59
N LEU A 220 -33.18 31.41 -14.24
CA LEU A 220 -33.80 30.84 -13.03
C LEU A 220 -34.06 29.35 -13.18
N TRP A 221 -34.44 28.89 -14.37
CA TRP A 221 -34.69 27.48 -14.68
C TRP A 221 -33.39 26.66 -14.74
N PHE A 222 -32.30 27.26 -15.21
CA PHE A 222 -31.00 26.58 -15.23
C PHE A 222 -30.45 26.35 -13.82
N LEU A 223 -30.57 27.33 -12.93
CA LEU A 223 -30.15 27.22 -11.52
C LEU A 223 -31.04 26.24 -10.74
N LEU A 224 -32.31 26.21 -10.99
CA LEU A 224 -33.26 25.28 -10.34
C LEU A 224 -33.02 23.84 -10.81
N GLY A 225 -32.66 23.61 -12.09
CA GLY A 225 -32.31 22.32 -12.65
C GLY A 225 -30.99 21.76 -12.06
N MET A 226 -30.01 22.62 -11.80
CA MET A 226 -28.74 22.23 -11.19
C MET A 226 -28.88 21.87 -9.71
N LEU A 227 -29.83 22.49 -9.00
CA LEU A 227 -30.11 22.22 -7.59
C LEU A 227 -30.92 20.92 -7.38
N MET A 228 -31.75 20.51 -8.35
CA MET A 228 -32.55 19.30 -8.26
C MET A 228 -31.92 18.04 -8.78
N ASN A 229 -30.74 18.13 -9.47
CA ASN A 229 -30.03 16.96 -10.02
C ASN A 229 -28.96 16.38 -9.07
N SER A 230 -29.00 16.70 -7.79
CA SER A 230 -28.10 16.16 -6.75
C SER A 230 -28.76 15.01 -5.97
N GLY A 231 -29.35 14.05 -6.65
CA GLY A 231 -30.03 12.90 -6.06
C GLY A 231 -29.54 11.57 -6.62
N GLY A 232 -28.59 10.95 -5.93
CA GLY A 232 -28.42 9.57 -5.54
C GLY A 232 -28.86 8.45 -6.47
N GLY A 233 -27.95 7.85 -7.18
CA GLY A 233 -28.07 6.49 -7.68
C GLY A 233 -27.44 5.49 -6.73
N ARG A 234 -28.20 4.88 -5.83
CA ARG A 234 -27.83 3.65 -5.14
C ARG A 234 -28.21 2.48 -6.01
N SER A 235 -27.21 1.78 -6.54
CA SER A 235 -27.39 0.45 -7.12
C SER A 235 -26.82 -0.58 -6.14
N SER A 236 -27.72 -1.29 -5.48
CA SER A 236 -27.43 -2.46 -4.66
C SER A 236 -27.41 -3.68 -5.57
N GLY A 237 -26.20 -4.22 -5.81
CA GLY A 237 -26.01 -5.53 -6.42
C GLY A 237 -25.68 -6.55 -5.34
N SER A 238 -26.68 -7.32 -4.92
CA SER A 238 -26.51 -8.53 -4.11
C SER A 238 -25.98 -9.65 -4.99
N TRP A 239 -24.83 -10.22 -4.64
CA TRP A 239 -24.37 -11.53 -5.15
C TRP A 239 -24.15 -12.45 -3.99
N SER A 240 -25.01 -13.41 -3.90
CA SER A 240 -25.00 -14.57 -3.06
C SER A 240 -24.16 -15.66 -3.69
N GLY A 241 -23.45 -16.41 -2.89
CA GLY A 241 -23.23 -17.82 -3.19
C GLY A 241 -21.83 -18.36 -3.16
N GLY A 242 -21.61 -19.32 -2.31
CA GLY A 242 -20.69 -20.40 -2.55
C GLY A 242 -19.64 -20.63 -1.47
N GLY A 243 -20.04 -21.24 -0.39
CA GLY A 243 -19.13 -21.87 0.57
C GLY A 243 -18.48 -23.10 -0.05
N PHE A 244 -17.17 -23.26 0.16
CA PHE A 244 -16.52 -24.57 0.14
C PHE A 244 -15.66 -24.70 1.40
N GLY A 245 -15.99 -25.73 2.14
CA GLY A 245 -15.32 -26.10 3.34
C GLY A 245 -14.05 -26.89 3.09
N GLY A 246 -13.20 -26.90 4.11
CA GLY A 246 -12.55 -28.10 4.57
C GLY A 246 -11.11 -28.29 4.15
N GLY A 247 -10.28 -28.48 5.12
CA GLY A 247 -9.04 -29.20 5.01
C GLY A 247 -7.94 -28.62 5.88
N GLY A 248 -7.97 -28.96 7.18
CA GLY A 248 -6.84 -28.72 8.06
C GLY A 248 -5.65 -29.56 7.66
N GLY A 249 -4.48 -28.97 7.65
CA GLY A 249 -3.20 -29.64 7.55
C GLY A 249 -2.15 -28.67 8.05
N GLY A 250 -1.47 -29.01 9.13
CA GLY A 250 -0.32 -28.29 9.63
C GLY A 250 0.73 -28.21 8.53
N GLY A 251 0.84 -27.05 7.89
CA GLY A 251 1.67 -26.87 6.74
C GLY A 251 2.76 -25.84 7.02
N GLY A 252 4.00 -26.25 6.85
CA GLY A 252 5.06 -25.33 6.50
C GLY A 252 4.73 -24.65 5.17
N PHE A 253 5.36 -23.49 4.91
CA PHE A 253 5.21 -22.75 3.67
C PHE A 253 5.42 -23.66 2.45
N GLY A 254 4.37 -23.83 1.67
CA GLY A 254 4.37 -24.71 0.48
C GLY A 254 4.67 -24.00 -0.83
N GLY A 255 5.05 -22.72 -0.76
CA GLY A 255 5.22 -21.85 -1.94
C GLY A 255 3.94 -21.03 -2.23
N PHE A 256 4.10 -19.95 -2.99
CA PHE A 256 2.96 -19.16 -3.46
C PHE A 256 2.24 -19.80 -4.65
N GLY A 257 0.94 -19.53 -4.78
CA GLY A 257 0.04 -20.23 -5.68
C GLY A 257 0.02 -19.74 -7.13
N GLY A 258 0.82 -18.74 -7.51
CA GLY A 258 0.95 -18.25 -8.88
C GLY A 258 -0.11 -17.22 -9.26
N GLY A 259 -0.51 -16.35 -8.36
CA GLY A 259 -1.40 -15.22 -8.61
C GLY A 259 -0.78 -14.12 -9.45
N SER A 260 -1.62 -13.17 -9.86
CA SER A 260 -1.21 -11.98 -10.64
C SER A 260 -1.81 -10.70 -10.06
N SER A 261 -1.11 -9.58 -10.32
CA SER A 261 -1.55 -8.24 -9.98
C SER A 261 -1.53 -7.34 -11.22
N GLY A 262 -2.26 -6.24 -11.18
CA GLY A 262 -2.34 -5.23 -12.21
C GLY A 262 -1.67 -3.91 -11.85
N GLY A 263 -0.89 -3.88 -10.76
CA GLY A 263 -0.30 -2.65 -10.25
C GLY A 263 -1.20 -1.91 -9.26
N GLY A 264 -2.27 -2.53 -8.77
CA GLY A 264 -3.07 -2.01 -7.66
C GLY A 264 -2.26 -1.96 -6.37
N GLY A 265 -2.54 -0.98 -5.51
CA GLY A 265 -1.82 -0.82 -4.24
C GLY A 265 -1.29 0.58 -3.98
N ALA A 266 -0.24 0.71 -3.19
CA ALA A 266 0.34 2.02 -2.87
C ALA A 266 1.84 1.92 -2.63
N SER A 267 2.57 2.92 -3.11
CA SER A 267 3.99 3.12 -2.86
C SER A 267 4.26 4.37 -2.04
N GLY A 268 5.44 4.47 -1.45
CA GLY A 268 5.87 5.64 -0.74
C GLY A 268 7.36 5.62 -0.40
N SER A 269 7.80 6.72 0.21
CA SER A 269 9.17 6.92 0.69
C SER A 269 9.17 7.47 2.10
N TRP A 270 10.32 7.38 2.79
CA TRP A 270 10.49 7.89 4.15
C TRP A 270 11.80 8.63 4.38
#